data_48e790997d989ecf310d9ee95b0eba7f
#
_entry.id   48e790997d989ecf310d9ee95b0eba7f
#
_cell.length_a   1.000
_cell.length_b   1.000
_cell.length_c   1.000
_cell.angle_alpha   90.00
_cell.angle_beta   90.00
_cell.angle_gamma   90.00
#
_symmetry.space_group_name_H-M   'P 1'
#
loop_
_entity.id
_entity.type
_entity.pdbx_description
1 polymer ?
#
loop_
_entity_poly.entity_id
_entity_poly.type
_entity_poly.pdbx_seq_one_letter_code
_entity_poly.pdbx_strand_id
1 'polypeptide(L)'
;MSERLLVLVRHGQSEWNLKNLFTGWKDPDLTELGVNEAKEAGRKLKAQGLVFDVAFTSVLTRAQHTLDLILAELGQTDLPTSKNLALNERDYGDLSGLNKDDARKKWGEDQVLIWRRSYDVPPPGGESLKDTLARALPYYVQEILPAVLNGKRTLVAAHGNSLRALIMVLEKLSPEGILKRELATGVPIIYRLNADSTVASKLDLAG
;
A
#
# COMPACT_ATOMS: atom_id res chain seq x y z
N MET A 1 -3.34 -13.05 25.92
CA MET A 1 -4.20 -12.70 24.77
C MET A 1 -3.31 -12.65 23.54
N SER A 2 -3.72 -13.27 22.42
CA SER A 2 -2.95 -13.24 21.19
C SER A 2 -2.85 -11.81 20.65
N GLU A 3 -1.67 -11.43 20.19
CA GLU A 3 -1.43 -10.12 19.58
C GLU A 3 -2.21 -10.01 18.25
N ARG A 4 -2.93 -8.92 18.02
CA ARG A 4 -3.62 -8.63 16.76
C ARG A 4 -2.81 -7.62 15.98
N LEU A 5 -1.74 -8.11 15.37
CA LEU A 5 -0.75 -7.31 14.66
C LEU A 5 -1.07 -7.23 13.16
N LEU A 6 -1.13 -6.01 12.64
CA LEU A 6 -1.21 -5.70 11.22
C LEU A 6 -0.12 -4.70 10.86
N VAL A 7 0.73 -5.04 9.91
CA VAL A 7 1.74 -4.13 9.37
C VAL A 7 1.45 -3.85 7.92
N LEU A 8 1.41 -2.57 7.56
CA LEU A 8 1.23 -2.10 6.18
C LEU A 8 2.52 -1.47 5.68
N VAL A 9 2.97 -1.85 4.48
CA VAL A 9 4.16 -1.27 3.84
C VAL A 9 3.85 -0.94 2.39
N ARG A 10 4.07 0.31 2.00
CA ARG A 10 4.07 0.69 0.58
C ARG A 10 5.34 0.17 -0.08
N HIS A 11 5.22 -0.36 -1.30
CA HIS A 11 6.37 -0.80 -2.10
C HIS A 11 7.45 0.28 -2.19
N GLY A 12 8.70 -0.13 -2.38
CA GLY A 12 9.84 0.75 -2.62
C GLY A 12 9.68 1.55 -3.93
N GLN A 13 10.53 2.55 -4.14
CA GLN A 13 10.50 3.35 -5.37
C GLN A 13 10.55 2.45 -6.59
N SER A 14 9.60 2.60 -7.52
CA SER A 14 9.60 1.93 -8.82
C SER A 14 10.27 2.78 -9.90
N GLU A 15 10.65 2.15 -11.02
CA GLU A 15 11.21 2.86 -12.18
C GLU A 15 10.29 3.97 -12.70
N TRP A 16 8.96 3.75 -12.64
CA TRP A 16 8.00 4.75 -13.09
C TRP A 16 7.74 5.83 -12.05
N ASN A 17 7.96 5.56 -10.75
CA ASN A 17 8.02 6.63 -9.76
C ASN A 17 9.20 7.56 -10.06
N LEU A 18 10.39 7.00 -10.33
CA LEU A 18 11.58 7.76 -10.67
C LEU A 18 11.39 8.62 -11.94
N LYS A 19 10.74 8.06 -12.95
CA LYS A 19 10.45 8.74 -14.23
C LYS A 19 9.27 9.72 -14.16
N ASN A 20 8.64 9.88 -12.99
CA ASN A 20 7.46 10.72 -12.79
C ASN A 20 6.27 10.36 -13.71
N LEU A 21 6.06 9.05 -13.94
CA LEU A 21 4.96 8.55 -14.75
C LEU A 21 3.76 8.12 -13.88
N PHE A 22 2.56 8.22 -14.45
CA PHE A 22 1.39 7.55 -13.90
C PHE A 22 1.53 6.04 -14.07
N THR A 23 1.55 5.28 -12.98
CA THR A 23 1.83 3.84 -13.02
C THR A 23 0.56 2.99 -13.08
N GLY A 24 -0.32 3.14 -12.11
CA GLY A 24 -1.53 2.32 -12.01
C GLY A 24 -1.22 0.83 -12.04
N TRP A 25 -1.87 0.11 -12.95
CA TRP A 25 -1.73 -1.34 -13.13
C TRP A 25 -0.61 -1.75 -14.08
N LYS A 26 0.11 -0.79 -14.68
CA LYS A 26 1.38 -1.10 -15.38
C LYS A 26 2.37 -1.65 -14.35
N ASP A 27 3.26 -2.52 -14.82
CA ASP A 27 4.06 -3.37 -13.95
C ASP A 27 5.59 -3.14 -14.01
N PRO A 28 6.07 -1.88 -13.83
CA PRO A 28 7.49 -1.64 -13.65
C PRO A 28 7.95 -2.19 -12.31
N ASP A 29 9.20 -2.64 -12.27
CA ASP A 29 9.85 -3.12 -11.05
C ASP A 29 10.46 -1.97 -10.23
N LEU A 30 11.12 -2.33 -9.13
CA LEU A 30 11.81 -1.41 -8.22
C LEU A 30 13.08 -0.85 -8.87
N THR A 31 13.43 0.38 -8.51
CA THR A 31 14.77 0.92 -8.71
C THR A 31 15.74 0.35 -7.67
N GLU A 32 17.04 0.62 -7.83
CA GLU A 32 18.05 0.30 -6.80
C GLU A 32 17.69 0.96 -5.45
N LEU A 33 17.21 2.22 -5.47
CA LEU A 33 16.72 2.88 -4.26
C LEU A 33 15.53 2.12 -3.67
N GLY A 34 14.56 1.70 -4.49
CA GLY A 34 13.40 0.94 -4.02
C GLY A 34 13.76 -0.41 -3.41
N VAL A 35 14.77 -1.09 -3.94
CA VAL A 35 15.34 -2.31 -3.34
C VAL A 35 15.94 -2.01 -1.96
N ASN A 36 16.69 -0.91 -1.83
CA ASN A 36 17.28 -0.51 -0.55
C ASN A 36 16.21 -0.10 0.47
N GLU A 37 15.17 0.62 0.05
CA GLU A 37 14.03 0.98 0.90
C GLU A 37 13.31 -0.28 1.42
N ALA A 38 13.09 -1.28 0.57
CA ALA A 38 12.45 -2.54 0.97
C ALA A 38 13.30 -3.33 1.98
N LYS A 39 14.61 -3.42 1.76
CA LYS A 39 15.53 -4.05 2.73
C LYS A 39 15.55 -3.31 4.05
N GLU A 40 15.58 -1.98 4.01
CA GLU A 40 15.55 -1.17 5.24
C GLU A 40 14.22 -1.34 6.00
N ALA A 41 13.09 -1.46 5.30
CA ALA A 41 11.81 -1.81 5.92
C ALA A 41 11.91 -3.13 6.69
N GLY A 42 12.51 -4.17 6.08
CA GLY A 42 12.73 -5.46 6.73
C GLY A 42 13.61 -5.33 7.98
N ARG A 43 14.70 -4.57 7.91
CA ARG A 43 15.60 -4.32 9.05
C ARG A 43 14.90 -3.58 10.19
N LYS A 44 14.11 -2.55 9.88
CA LYS A 44 13.31 -1.82 10.86
C LYS A 44 12.30 -2.74 11.57
N LEU A 45 11.60 -3.59 10.84
CA LEU A 45 10.66 -4.55 11.41
C LEU A 45 11.39 -5.59 12.29
N LYS A 46 12.55 -6.06 11.85
CA LYS A 46 13.41 -6.96 12.64
C LYS A 46 13.90 -6.31 13.93
N ALA A 47 14.29 -5.06 13.89
CA ALA A 47 14.72 -4.29 15.06
C ALA A 47 13.56 -4.08 16.08
N GLN A 48 12.31 -4.09 15.63
CA GLN A 48 11.12 -4.11 16.49
C GLN A 48 10.83 -5.51 17.07
N GLY A 49 11.64 -6.52 16.77
CA GLY A 49 11.41 -7.90 17.21
C GLY A 49 10.20 -8.57 16.55
N LEU A 50 9.74 -8.06 15.42
CA LEU A 50 8.54 -8.57 14.76
C LEU A 50 8.86 -9.78 13.87
N VAL A 51 7.99 -10.78 13.95
CA VAL A 51 7.88 -11.92 13.04
C VAL A 51 6.44 -12.06 12.61
N PHE A 52 6.19 -12.69 11.46
CA PHE A 52 4.87 -12.78 10.86
C PHE A 52 4.42 -14.23 10.68
N ASP A 53 3.12 -14.44 10.58
CA ASP A 53 2.49 -15.75 10.37
C ASP A 53 1.90 -15.83 8.95
N VAL A 54 1.56 -14.70 8.35
CA VAL A 54 0.98 -14.61 7.00
C VAL A 54 1.29 -13.25 6.37
N ALA A 55 1.41 -13.23 5.05
CA ALA A 55 1.54 -12.01 4.27
C ALA A 55 0.48 -11.92 3.15
N PHE A 56 0.17 -10.69 2.78
CA PHE A 56 -0.71 -10.36 1.66
C PHE A 56 -0.04 -9.32 0.77
N THR A 57 -0.21 -9.45 -0.54
CA THR A 57 0.31 -8.48 -1.51
C THR A 57 -0.56 -8.43 -2.77
N SER A 58 -0.27 -7.49 -3.65
CA SER A 58 -0.95 -7.37 -4.94
C SER A 58 -0.40 -8.36 -5.98
N VAL A 59 -0.97 -8.32 -7.18
CA VAL A 59 -0.43 -9.08 -8.33
C VAL A 59 0.64 -8.30 -9.11
N LEU A 60 1.03 -7.12 -8.64
CA LEU A 60 2.04 -6.29 -9.30
C LEU A 60 3.45 -6.55 -8.74
N THR A 61 4.41 -6.64 -9.64
CA THR A 61 5.80 -7.04 -9.36
C THR A 61 6.45 -6.19 -8.26
N ARG A 62 6.34 -4.87 -8.32
CA ARG A 62 6.98 -3.98 -7.35
C ARG A 62 6.57 -4.22 -5.90
N ALA A 63 5.31 -4.61 -5.66
CA ALA A 63 4.82 -4.92 -4.32
C ALA A 63 5.30 -6.31 -3.87
N GLN A 64 5.27 -7.29 -4.75
CA GLN A 64 5.78 -8.64 -4.49
C GLN A 64 7.29 -8.61 -4.21
N HIS A 65 8.06 -7.93 -5.04
CA HIS A 65 9.51 -7.78 -4.87
C HIS A 65 9.85 -7.07 -3.55
N THR A 66 9.10 -6.01 -3.20
CA THR A 66 9.25 -5.38 -1.88
C THR A 66 9.01 -6.37 -0.74
N LEU A 67 7.94 -7.16 -0.82
CA LEU A 67 7.64 -8.18 0.19
C LEU A 67 8.75 -9.22 0.30
N ASP A 68 9.23 -9.76 -0.82
CA ASP A 68 10.29 -10.77 -0.85
C ASP A 68 11.58 -10.26 -0.18
N LEU A 69 11.95 -9.00 -0.44
CA LEU A 69 13.13 -8.36 0.18
C LEU A 69 12.93 -8.15 1.70
N ILE A 70 11.73 -7.75 2.13
CA ILE A 70 11.40 -7.64 3.57
C ILE A 70 11.53 -9.01 4.24
N LEU A 71 10.93 -10.04 3.65
CA LEU A 71 10.95 -11.40 4.20
C LEU A 71 12.37 -11.98 4.25
N ALA A 72 13.22 -11.68 3.29
CA ALA A 72 14.63 -12.08 3.31
C ALA A 72 15.38 -11.45 4.51
N GLU A 73 15.19 -10.16 4.79
CA GLU A 73 15.81 -9.51 5.96
C GLU A 73 15.27 -10.07 7.30
N LEU A 74 14.01 -10.50 7.33
CA LEU A 74 13.40 -11.13 8.50
C LEU A 74 13.79 -12.61 8.67
N GLY A 75 14.37 -13.24 7.64
CA GLY A 75 14.64 -14.68 7.63
C GLY A 75 13.36 -15.53 7.50
N GLN A 76 12.33 -15.01 6.86
CA GLN A 76 11.02 -15.65 6.72
C GLN A 76 10.61 -15.86 5.25
N THR A 77 11.53 -16.30 4.40
CA THR A 77 11.31 -16.44 2.95
C THR A 77 10.18 -17.41 2.57
N ASP A 78 9.85 -18.36 3.45
CA ASP A 78 8.79 -19.36 3.22
C ASP A 78 7.43 -18.95 3.85
N LEU A 79 7.27 -17.69 4.21
CA LEU A 79 6.04 -17.21 4.83
C LEU A 79 4.82 -17.41 3.90
N PRO A 80 3.72 -18.03 4.36
CA PRO A 80 2.49 -18.14 3.58
C PRO A 80 2.02 -16.77 3.09
N THR A 81 1.93 -16.62 1.77
CA THR A 81 1.65 -15.34 1.12
C THR A 81 0.49 -15.47 0.13
N SER A 82 -0.50 -14.59 0.26
CA SER A 82 -1.61 -14.47 -0.67
C SER A 82 -1.42 -13.25 -1.58
N LYS A 83 -1.58 -13.45 -2.89
CA LYS A 83 -1.52 -12.41 -3.92
C LYS A 83 -2.92 -12.17 -4.45
N ASN A 84 -3.38 -10.91 -4.46
CA ASN A 84 -4.72 -10.60 -4.95
C ASN A 84 -4.78 -9.23 -5.62
N LEU A 85 -5.50 -9.16 -6.74
CA LEU A 85 -5.75 -7.95 -7.51
C LEU A 85 -6.44 -6.86 -6.68
N ALA A 86 -7.23 -7.23 -5.68
CA ALA A 86 -7.87 -6.27 -4.78
C ALA A 86 -6.89 -5.32 -4.08
N LEU A 87 -5.62 -5.72 -3.93
CA LEU A 87 -4.56 -4.89 -3.34
C LEU A 87 -3.74 -4.12 -4.37
N ASN A 88 -4.06 -4.21 -5.68
CA ASN A 88 -3.38 -3.44 -6.72
C ASN A 88 -3.47 -1.94 -6.45
N GLU A 89 -2.54 -1.19 -7.05
CA GLU A 89 -2.60 0.27 -7.10
C GLU A 89 -3.91 0.72 -7.78
N ARG A 90 -4.33 1.93 -7.49
CA ARG A 90 -5.42 2.59 -8.21
C ARG A 90 -5.11 2.58 -9.71
N ASP A 91 -6.07 2.17 -10.52
CA ASP A 91 -5.94 2.24 -11.98
C ASP A 91 -6.03 3.70 -12.44
N TYR A 92 -5.02 4.16 -13.15
CA TYR A 92 -5.02 5.51 -13.73
C TYR A 92 -5.61 5.58 -15.15
N GLY A 93 -6.14 4.45 -15.68
CA GLY A 93 -6.79 4.41 -16.98
C GLY A 93 -5.93 4.99 -18.09
N ASP A 94 -6.48 5.94 -18.84
CA ASP A 94 -5.82 6.58 -20.00
C ASP A 94 -4.59 7.42 -19.61
N LEU A 95 -4.42 7.76 -18.34
CA LEU A 95 -3.22 8.46 -17.87
C LEU A 95 -2.03 7.52 -17.65
N SER A 96 -2.24 6.20 -17.59
CA SER A 96 -1.17 5.23 -17.30
C SER A 96 -0.06 5.30 -18.36
N GLY A 97 1.18 5.50 -17.89
CA GLY A 97 2.36 5.67 -18.77
C GLY A 97 2.66 7.10 -19.18
N LEU A 98 1.76 8.03 -18.92
CA LEU A 98 2.02 9.45 -19.21
C LEU A 98 2.89 10.09 -18.14
N ASN A 99 3.76 11.00 -18.56
CA ASN A 99 4.50 11.84 -17.62
C ASN A 99 3.55 12.84 -16.95
N LYS A 100 3.67 13.02 -15.64
CA LYS A 100 2.76 13.87 -14.88
C LYS A 100 2.87 15.35 -15.24
N ASP A 101 4.06 15.82 -15.61
CA ASP A 101 4.27 17.21 -16.02
C ASP A 101 3.70 17.46 -17.42
N ASP A 102 3.84 16.49 -18.33
CA ASP A 102 3.24 16.58 -19.66
C ASP A 102 1.71 16.51 -19.60
N ALA A 103 1.18 15.69 -18.70
CA ALA A 103 -0.26 15.65 -18.44
C ALA A 103 -0.78 17.02 -17.93
N ARG A 104 -0.04 17.69 -17.01
CA ARG A 104 -0.40 19.05 -16.55
C ARG A 104 -0.38 20.06 -17.68
N LYS A 105 0.61 20.00 -18.57
CA LYS A 105 0.67 20.88 -19.75
C LYS A 105 -0.51 20.66 -20.69
N LYS A 106 -0.95 19.40 -20.85
CA LYS A 106 -2.01 19.01 -21.78
C LYS A 106 -3.42 19.34 -21.27
N TRP A 107 -3.71 19.06 -20.00
CA TRP A 107 -5.07 19.17 -19.45
C TRP A 107 -5.21 20.26 -18.36
N GLY A 108 -4.14 20.96 -18.03
CA GLY A 108 -4.10 21.93 -16.96
C GLY A 108 -3.80 21.30 -15.60
N GLU A 109 -3.19 22.09 -14.72
CA GLU A 109 -2.75 21.64 -13.41
C GLU A 109 -3.93 21.24 -12.52
N ASP A 110 -5.00 22.05 -12.52
CA ASP A 110 -6.20 21.82 -11.71
C ASP A 110 -6.89 20.50 -12.08
N GLN A 111 -7.05 20.23 -13.38
CA GLN A 111 -7.68 18.99 -13.82
C GLN A 111 -6.86 17.76 -13.44
N VAL A 112 -5.54 17.81 -13.63
CA VAL A 112 -4.65 16.71 -13.24
C VAL A 112 -4.62 16.54 -11.73
N LEU A 113 -4.68 17.63 -10.97
CA LEU A 113 -4.78 17.59 -9.50
C LEU A 113 -6.08 16.91 -9.05
N ILE A 114 -7.22 17.23 -9.68
CA ILE A 114 -8.51 16.58 -9.43
C ILE A 114 -8.38 15.07 -9.65
N TRP A 115 -7.89 14.62 -10.79
CA TRP A 115 -7.72 13.20 -11.08
C TRP A 115 -6.77 12.48 -10.11
N ARG A 116 -5.76 13.18 -9.60
CA ARG A 116 -4.79 12.62 -8.65
C ARG A 116 -5.26 12.62 -7.21
N ARG A 117 -6.06 13.60 -6.81
CA ARG A 117 -6.34 13.93 -5.40
C ARG A 117 -7.82 13.98 -5.04
N SER A 118 -8.74 13.90 -5.99
CA SER A 118 -10.15 13.76 -5.64
C SER A 118 -10.46 12.36 -5.11
N TYR A 119 -11.35 12.30 -4.13
CA TYR A 119 -11.80 11.02 -3.57
C TYR A 119 -12.66 10.24 -4.55
N ASP A 120 -13.54 10.90 -5.29
CA ASP A 120 -14.62 10.28 -6.08
C ASP A 120 -14.60 10.62 -7.58
N VAL A 121 -13.68 11.46 -8.04
CA VAL A 121 -13.53 11.78 -9.48
C VAL A 121 -12.39 10.95 -10.08
N PRO A 122 -12.71 9.94 -10.92
CA PRO A 122 -11.68 9.11 -11.56
C PRO A 122 -11.04 9.83 -12.76
N PRO A 123 -9.79 9.48 -13.11
CA PRO A 123 -9.26 9.81 -14.44
C PRO A 123 -10.03 9.02 -15.53
N PRO A 124 -9.98 9.47 -16.80
CA PRO A 124 -10.66 8.77 -17.89
C PRO A 124 -10.25 7.29 -17.96
N GLY A 125 -11.24 6.39 -17.93
CA GLY A 125 -11.03 4.94 -17.97
C GLY A 125 -10.37 4.33 -16.74
N GLY A 126 -10.20 5.09 -15.67
CA GLY A 126 -9.52 4.66 -14.45
C GLY A 126 -10.40 4.65 -13.20
N GLU A 127 -9.76 4.55 -12.05
CA GLU A 127 -10.37 4.50 -10.72
C GLU A 127 -10.18 5.81 -9.95
N SER A 128 -11.20 6.21 -9.20
CA SER A 128 -11.06 7.13 -8.05
C SER A 128 -10.53 6.37 -6.83
N LEU A 129 -10.18 7.08 -5.76
CA LEU A 129 -9.85 6.42 -4.48
C LEU A 129 -11.05 5.64 -3.92
N LYS A 130 -12.28 6.16 -4.11
CA LYS A 130 -13.53 5.50 -3.74
C LYS A 130 -13.69 4.15 -4.47
N ASP A 131 -13.36 4.09 -5.76
CA ASP A 131 -13.41 2.84 -6.54
C ASP A 131 -12.35 1.83 -6.04
N THR A 132 -11.14 2.31 -5.75
CA THR A 132 -10.09 1.49 -5.14
C THR A 132 -10.55 0.93 -3.79
N LEU A 133 -11.19 1.74 -2.94
CA LEU A 133 -11.77 1.31 -1.66
C LEU A 133 -12.85 0.25 -1.87
N ALA A 134 -13.71 0.41 -2.87
CA ALA A 134 -14.81 -0.51 -3.14
C ALA A 134 -14.33 -1.94 -3.46
N ARG A 135 -13.11 -2.11 -3.96
CA ARG A 135 -12.51 -3.45 -4.19
C ARG A 135 -11.55 -3.91 -3.09
N ALA A 136 -10.82 -2.98 -2.47
CA ALA A 136 -9.84 -3.33 -1.44
C ALA A 136 -10.50 -3.66 -0.10
N LEU A 137 -11.56 -2.95 0.30
CA LEU A 137 -12.23 -3.13 1.58
C LEU A 137 -12.90 -4.50 1.74
N PRO A 138 -13.67 -5.02 0.77
CA PRO A 138 -14.23 -6.38 0.88
C PRO A 138 -13.14 -7.44 1.07
N TYR A 139 -12.03 -7.35 0.35
CA TYR A 139 -10.91 -8.26 0.50
C TYR A 139 -10.26 -8.16 1.89
N TYR A 140 -10.06 -6.95 2.39
CA TYR A 140 -9.57 -6.71 3.74
C TYR A 140 -10.48 -7.37 4.79
N VAL A 141 -11.79 -7.17 4.70
CA VAL A 141 -12.77 -7.70 5.66
C VAL A 141 -12.88 -9.22 5.59
N GLN A 142 -12.76 -9.81 4.40
CA GLN A 142 -12.95 -11.24 4.19
C GLN A 142 -11.69 -12.08 4.42
N GLU A 143 -10.51 -11.53 4.14
CA GLU A 143 -9.25 -12.28 4.13
C GLU A 143 -8.23 -11.77 5.15
N ILE A 144 -7.95 -10.46 5.16
CA ILE A 144 -6.88 -9.88 5.98
C ILE A 144 -7.31 -9.74 7.44
N LEU A 145 -8.43 -9.07 7.69
CA LEU A 145 -8.93 -8.82 9.03
C LEU A 145 -9.19 -10.10 9.84
N PRO A 146 -9.79 -11.16 9.28
CA PRO A 146 -9.96 -12.43 10.01
C PRO A 146 -8.62 -13.04 10.43
N ALA A 147 -7.58 -12.97 9.60
CA ALA A 147 -6.24 -13.44 9.98
C ALA A 147 -5.71 -12.68 11.20
N VAL A 148 -5.81 -11.35 11.19
CA VAL A 148 -5.40 -10.48 12.31
C VAL A 148 -6.20 -10.78 13.58
N LEU A 149 -7.53 -10.85 13.48
CA LEU A 149 -8.40 -11.09 14.64
C LEU A 149 -8.21 -12.48 15.25
N ASN A 150 -7.82 -13.46 14.43
CA ASN A 150 -7.45 -14.81 14.90
C ASN A 150 -6.02 -14.90 15.45
N GLY A 151 -5.34 -13.77 15.65
CA GLY A 151 -4.02 -13.70 16.26
C GLY A 151 -2.85 -14.02 15.33
N LYS A 152 -3.07 -14.11 14.00
CA LYS A 152 -1.98 -14.20 13.03
C LYS A 152 -1.34 -12.83 12.83
N ARG A 153 -0.03 -12.75 13.10
CA ARG A 153 0.75 -11.54 12.82
C ARG A 153 0.84 -11.36 11.31
N THR A 154 0.26 -10.28 10.83
CA THR A 154 -0.06 -10.10 9.41
C THR A 154 0.73 -8.96 8.80
N LEU A 155 1.40 -9.22 7.67
CA LEU A 155 2.15 -8.24 6.88
C LEU A 155 1.44 -8.01 5.53
N VAL A 156 1.23 -6.75 5.17
CA VAL A 156 0.67 -6.36 3.86
C VAL A 156 1.66 -5.44 3.15
N ALA A 157 2.14 -5.87 1.99
CA ALA A 157 2.94 -5.05 1.09
C ALA A 157 2.10 -4.70 -0.14
N ALA A 158 1.79 -3.42 -0.33
CA ALA A 158 0.90 -2.96 -1.39
C ALA A 158 1.28 -1.55 -1.90
N HIS A 159 0.28 -0.74 -2.27
CA HIS A 159 0.49 0.49 -3.02
C HIS A 159 -0.08 1.71 -2.29
N GLY A 160 0.31 2.91 -2.74
CA GLY A 160 -0.11 4.15 -2.09
C GLY A 160 -1.63 4.29 -1.96
N ASN A 161 -2.39 4.04 -3.00
CA ASN A 161 -3.84 4.23 -2.95
C ASN A 161 -4.59 3.02 -2.35
N SER A 162 -4.17 1.78 -2.61
CA SER A 162 -4.79 0.63 -1.95
C SER A 162 -4.56 0.65 -0.43
N LEU A 163 -3.37 1.05 0.02
CA LEU A 163 -3.11 1.24 1.46
C LEU A 163 -3.87 2.44 2.04
N ARG A 164 -3.99 3.56 1.32
CA ARG A 164 -4.84 4.68 1.75
C ARG A 164 -6.29 4.23 1.94
N ALA A 165 -6.81 3.40 1.05
CA ALA A 165 -8.16 2.85 1.20
C ALA A 165 -8.31 2.08 2.52
N LEU A 166 -7.35 1.23 2.88
CA LEU A 166 -7.37 0.49 4.15
C LEU A 166 -7.17 1.42 5.36
N ILE A 167 -6.25 2.37 5.27
CA ILE A 167 -5.96 3.34 6.35
C ILE A 167 -7.17 4.24 6.62
N MET A 168 -7.91 4.63 5.59
CA MET A 168 -9.13 5.40 5.74
C MET A 168 -10.12 4.70 6.68
N VAL A 169 -10.28 3.40 6.53
CA VAL A 169 -11.16 2.59 7.39
C VAL A 169 -10.56 2.39 8.77
N LEU A 170 -9.28 1.99 8.86
CA LEU A 170 -8.58 1.74 10.13
C LEU A 170 -8.55 2.99 11.03
N GLU A 171 -8.24 4.15 10.46
CA GLU A 171 -8.10 5.41 11.19
C GLU A 171 -9.38 6.25 11.18
N LYS A 172 -10.48 5.76 10.59
CA LYS A 172 -11.78 6.45 10.47
C LYS A 172 -11.65 7.85 9.88
N LEU A 173 -10.85 7.98 8.82
CA LEU A 173 -10.60 9.26 8.16
C LEU A 173 -11.74 9.62 7.21
N SER A 174 -12.05 10.93 7.14
CA SER A 174 -12.93 11.47 6.10
C SER A 174 -12.26 11.42 4.71
N PRO A 175 -13.04 11.60 3.62
CA PRO A 175 -12.48 11.77 2.28
C PRO A 175 -11.40 12.85 2.21
N GLU A 176 -11.60 13.99 2.88
CA GLU A 176 -10.61 15.08 2.94
C GLU A 176 -9.39 14.71 3.78
N GLY A 177 -9.60 13.95 4.85
CA GLY A 177 -8.53 13.49 5.74
C GLY A 177 -7.56 12.53 5.05
N ILE A 178 -8.10 11.54 4.31
CA ILE A 178 -7.24 10.56 3.62
C ILE A 178 -6.45 11.19 2.47
N LEU A 179 -6.97 12.21 1.81
CA LEU A 179 -6.26 12.88 0.72
C LEU A 179 -4.98 13.59 1.18
N LYS A 180 -4.93 13.99 2.45
CA LYS A 180 -3.77 14.62 3.08
C LYS A 180 -2.75 13.61 3.59
N ARG A 181 -3.12 12.33 3.68
CA ARG A 181 -2.25 11.27 4.19
C ARG A 181 -1.22 10.88 3.15
N GLU A 182 0.03 11.23 3.36
CA GLU A 182 1.15 10.75 2.54
C GLU A 182 1.69 9.43 3.10
N LEU A 183 2.08 8.53 2.20
CA LEU A 183 2.71 7.26 2.52
C LEU A 183 4.06 7.20 1.80
N ALA A 184 5.13 7.24 2.56
CA ALA A 184 6.47 7.09 2.01
C ALA A 184 6.70 5.64 1.52
N THR A 185 7.52 5.49 0.48
CA THR A 185 7.94 4.19 -0.03
C THR A 185 8.79 3.45 0.99
N GLY A 186 8.56 2.15 1.17
CA GLY A 186 9.36 1.32 2.06
C GLY A 186 9.28 1.68 3.56
N VAL A 187 8.26 2.40 3.99
CA VAL A 187 8.09 2.77 5.41
C VAL A 187 6.95 1.95 6.03
N PRO A 188 7.26 1.05 6.99
CA PRO A 188 6.23 0.26 7.65
C PRO A 188 5.38 1.10 8.61
N ILE A 189 4.08 0.79 8.65
CA ILE A 189 3.13 1.29 9.65
C ILE A 189 2.61 0.08 10.43
N ILE A 190 2.82 0.09 11.73
CA ILE A 190 2.45 -1.00 12.63
C ILE A 190 1.15 -0.64 13.34
N TYR A 191 0.13 -1.47 13.16
CA TYR A 191 -1.14 -1.38 13.88
C TYR A 191 -1.30 -2.55 14.83
N ARG A 192 -1.81 -2.29 16.03
CA ARG A 192 -2.38 -3.30 16.91
C ARG A 192 -3.87 -3.06 17.04
N LEU A 193 -4.66 -4.11 16.84
CA LEU A 193 -6.11 -4.01 16.83
C LEU A 193 -6.73 -4.56 18.12
N ASN A 194 -7.85 -3.96 18.52
CA ASN A 194 -8.76 -4.51 19.51
C ASN A 194 -9.55 -5.69 18.92
N ALA A 195 -10.26 -6.41 19.77
CA ALA A 195 -11.11 -7.52 19.36
C ALA A 195 -12.29 -7.09 18.46
N ASP A 196 -12.72 -5.84 18.57
CA ASP A 196 -13.76 -5.22 17.77
C ASP A 196 -13.24 -4.60 16.46
N SER A 197 -12.01 -4.95 16.05
CA SER A 197 -11.32 -4.43 14.86
C SER A 197 -10.91 -2.96 14.90
N THR A 198 -11.14 -2.24 15.97
CA THR A 198 -10.65 -0.85 16.10
C THR A 198 -9.14 -0.83 16.39
N VAL A 199 -8.49 0.30 16.07
CA VAL A 199 -7.06 0.48 16.31
C VAL A 199 -6.80 0.75 17.78
N ALA A 200 -6.04 -0.13 18.45
CA ALA A 200 -5.57 0.05 19.82
C ALA A 200 -4.31 0.92 19.88
N SER A 201 -3.37 0.71 18.96
CA SER A 201 -2.16 1.52 18.82
C SER A 201 -1.65 1.54 17.38
N LYS A 202 -0.91 2.60 17.05
CA LYS A 202 -0.26 2.79 15.76
C LYS A 202 1.16 3.30 15.96
N LEU A 203 2.12 2.75 15.22
CA LEU A 203 3.49 3.23 15.15
C LEU A 203 3.91 3.33 13.67
N ASP A 204 4.24 4.53 13.23
CA ASP A 204 4.81 4.79 11.92
C ASP A 204 6.34 4.76 12.05
N LEU A 205 7.01 3.91 11.26
CA LEU A 205 8.48 3.78 11.29
C LEU A 205 9.17 4.76 10.32
N ALA A 206 8.51 5.85 9.95
CA ALA A 206 9.18 6.99 9.33
C ALA A 206 10.29 7.46 10.29
N GLY A 207 11.52 7.44 9.84
CA GLY A 207 12.68 7.85 10.60
C GLY A 207 12.69 9.33 10.94
#